data_8885f37150aa8443cd310b35e7fd477c
#
_entry.id   8885f37150aa8443cd310b35e7fd477c
#
_cell.length_a   1.000
_cell.length_b   1.000
_cell.length_c   1.000
_cell.angle_alpha   90.00
_cell.angle_beta   90.00
_cell.angle_gamma   90.00
#
_symmetry.space_group_name_H-M   'P 1'
#
loop_
_entity.id
_entity.type
_entity.pdbx_description
1 polymer ?
#
loop_
_entity_poly.entity_id
_entity_poly.type
_entity_poly.pdbx_seq_one_letter_code
_entity_poly.pdbx_strand_id
1 'polypeptide(L)'
;YDLNSFEYEKFSSQFEFTETSDQIKTINQIREDLYSGQPMDRLVCGDVGFGKTEIAMRASFMCLSAGYQVVMICPKVLLVNQHFKTFSERFNKFNYRISKISRFESNNEKKKIKEELTKGKINLLISTHAIFANDVKFQKLGLIIIDEEQSFGVEQKEKLKRFKPSCHVLTLTATPIPRTLQSSIFKIKDISLIQTPPVN
;
A
#
# COMPACT_ATOMS: atom_id res chain seq x y z
N TYR A 1 -13.02 9.71 -5.25
CA TYR A 1 -12.32 8.93 -6.28
C TYR A 1 -13.35 8.37 -7.26
N ASP A 2 -13.30 8.81 -8.51
CA ASP A 2 -14.13 8.23 -9.57
C ASP A 2 -13.38 7.01 -10.12
N LEU A 3 -13.83 5.81 -9.75
CA LEU A 3 -13.27 4.58 -10.29
C LEU A 3 -13.79 4.39 -11.71
N ASN A 4 -12.87 4.33 -12.67
CA ASN A 4 -13.20 3.73 -13.95
C ASN A 4 -13.48 2.23 -13.69
N SER A 5 -14.75 1.89 -13.53
CA SER A 5 -15.20 0.54 -13.15
C SER A 5 -14.68 -0.53 -14.12
N PHE A 6 -14.62 -0.23 -15.40
CA PHE A 6 -14.14 -1.14 -16.44
C PHE A 6 -12.66 -1.48 -16.29
N GLU A 7 -11.79 -0.47 -16.06
CA GLU A 7 -10.36 -0.72 -15.86
C GLU A 7 -10.09 -1.46 -14.54
N TYR A 8 -10.86 -1.14 -13.50
CA TYR A 8 -10.74 -1.86 -12.24
C TYR A 8 -11.17 -3.33 -12.38
N GLU A 9 -12.25 -3.63 -13.08
CA GLU A 9 -12.68 -4.99 -13.38
C GLU A 9 -11.62 -5.75 -14.18
N LYS A 10 -11.03 -5.11 -15.19
CA LYS A 10 -9.93 -5.67 -15.96
C LYS A 10 -8.71 -5.95 -15.08
N PHE A 11 -8.37 -5.07 -14.15
CA PHE A 11 -7.29 -5.27 -13.20
C PHE A 11 -7.61 -6.42 -12.24
N SER A 12 -8.81 -6.46 -11.67
CA SER A 12 -9.22 -7.49 -10.72
C SER A 12 -9.29 -8.87 -11.35
N SER A 13 -9.74 -8.98 -12.59
CA SER A 13 -9.85 -10.25 -13.32
C SER A 13 -8.49 -10.90 -13.65
N GLN A 14 -7.38 -10.18 -13.53
CA GLN A 14 -6.04 -10.73 -13.69
C GLN A 14 -5.53 -11.47 -12.44
N PHE A 15 -6.28 -11.44 -11.36
CA PHE A 15 -5.96 -12.23 -10.19
C PHE A 15 -6.23 -13.71 -10.50
N GLU A 16 -5.18 -14.54 -10.41
CA GLU A 16 -5.20 -15.94 -10.84
C GLU A 16 -5.95 -16.87 -9.87
N PHE A 17 -6.28 -16.36 -8.68
CA PHE A 17 -6.96 -17.11 -7.63
C PHE A 17 -8.39 -16.58 -7.44
N THR A 18 -9.22 -17.38 -6.77
CA THR A 18 -10.53 -16.92 -6.31
C THR A 18 -10.39 -16.20 -4.99
N GLU A 19 -10.93 -14.98 -4.91
CA GLU A 19 -10.92 -14.22 -3.67
C GLU A 19 -11.73 -14.93 -2.58
N THR A 20 -11.20 -14.96 -1.37
CA THR A 20 -11.94 -15.39 -0.18
C THR A 20 -12.98 -14.33 0.21
N SER A 21 -13.99 -14.74 0.98
CA SER A 21 -14.99 -13.80 1.51
C SER A 21 -14.37 -12.67 2.34
N ASP A 22 -13.31 -12.97 3.12
CA ASP A 22 -12.60 -11.98 3.91
C ASP A 22 -11.83 -10.97 3.04
N GLN A 23 -11.23 -11.44 1.95
CA GLN A 23 -10.54 -10.58 0.99
C GLN A 23 -11.53 -9.63 0.29
N ILE A 24 -12.66 -10.14 -0.19
CA ILE A 24 -13.73 -9.34 -0.81
C ILE A 24 -14.25 -8.29 0.16
N LYS A 25 -14.56 -8.70 1.40
CA LYS A 25 -15.00 -7.79 2.46
C LYS A 25 -13.98 -6.68 2.72
N THR A 26 -12.71 -7.03 2.83
CA THR A 26 -11.63 -6.07 3.08
C THR A 26 -11.46 -5.09 1.92
N ILE A 27 -11.51 -5.56 0.69
CA ILE A 27 -11.44 -4.71 -0.52
C ILE A 27 -12.61 -3.73 -0.54
N ASN A 28 -13.82 -4.17 -0.20
CA ASN A 28 -14.99 -3.30 -0.14
C ASN A 28 -14.87 -2.25 0.97
N GLN A 29 -14.37 -2.61 2.15
CA GLN A 29 -14.10 -1.67 3.24
C GLN A 29 -13.08 -0.60 2.83
N ILE A 30 -12.00 -0.99 2.15
CA ILE A 30 -11.01 -0.05 1.63
C ILE A 30 -11.64 0.89 0.60
N ARG A 31 -12.48 0.36 -0.29
CA ARG A 31 -13.21 1.17 -1.28
C ARG A 31 -14.09 2.21 -0.59
N GLU A 32 -14.87 1.80 0.39
CA GLU A 32 -15.73 2.70 1.17
C GLU A 32 -14.91 3.80 1.86
N ASP A 33 -13.79 3.44 2.50
CA ASP A 33 -12.89 4.41 3.13
C ASP A 33 -12.36 5.43 2.12
N LEU A 34 -11.91 4.98 0.95
CA LEU A 34 -11.38 5.86 -0.11
C LEU A 34 -12.45 6.82 -0.66
N TYR A 35 -13.71 6.43 -0.64
CA TYR A 35 -14.83 7.27 -1.08
C TYR A 35 -15.43 8.14 0.03
N SER A 36 -15.12 7.88 1.29
CA SER A 36 -15.74 8.57 2.44
C SER A 36 -15.44 10.06 2.52
N GLY A 37 -14.43 10.55 1.78
CA GLY A 37 -13.94 11.92 1.87
C GLY A 37 -13.07 12.19 3.11
N GLN A 38 -12.84 11.18 3.94
CA GLN A 38 -11.95 11.25 5.10
C GLN A 38 -10.69 10.41 4.84
N PRO A 39 -9.53 10.80 5.38
CA PRO A 39 -8.32 9.99 5.29
C PRO A 39 -8.52 8.61 5.92
N MET A 40 -8.30 7.55 5.13
CA MET A 40 -8.30 6.18 5.64
C MET A 40 -7.12 5.95 6.57
N ASP A 41 -7.32 5.26 7.68
CA ASP A 41 -6.27 4.65 8.51
C ASP A 41 -6.70 3.23 8.88
N ARG A 42 -6.45 2.29 7.98
CA ARG A 42 -6.90 0.90 8.10
C ARG A 42 -5.73 -0.07 8.29
N LEU A 43 -5.90 -0.99 9.21
CA LEU A 43 -5.00 -2.11 9.46
C LEU A 43 -5.60 -3.40 8.89
N VAL A 44 -4.87 -4.06 8.01
CA VAL A 44 -5.23 -5.39 7.47
C VAL A 44 -4.34 -6.44 8.13
N CYS A 45 -4.98 -7.32 8.90
CA CYS A 45 -4.32 -8.44 9.58
C CYS A 45 -4.66 -9.74 8.89
N GLY A 46 -3.65 -10.52 8.56
CA GLY A 46 -3.81 -11.85 7.97
C GLY A 46 -2.47 -12.57 7.93
N ASP A 47 -2.48 -13.89 8.02
CA ASP A 47 -1.26 -14.68 7.96
C ASP A 47 -0.52 -14.53 6.62
N VAL A 48 0.72 -14.98 6.59
CA VAL A 48 1.52 -15.07 5.36
C VAL A 48 0.78 -15.92 4.34
N GLY A 49 0.69 -15.45 3.09
CA GLY A 49 -0.01 -16.16 2.02
C GLY A 49 -1.53 -15.93 1.97
N PHE A 50 -2.12 -15.13 2.87
CA PHE A 50 -3.56 -14.82 2.89
C PHE A 50 -3.98 -13.70 1.92
N GLY A 51 -3.11 -13.29 1.01
CA GLY A 51 -3.46 -12.37 -0.07
C GLY A 51 -3.41 -10.89 0.31
N LYS A 52 -2.72 -10.49 1.37
CA LYS A 52 -2.54 -9.08 1.75
C LYS A 52 -1.92 -8.24 0.62
N THR A 53 -1.00 -8.82 -0.15
CA THR A 53 -0.37 -8.14 -1.30
C THR A 53 -1.37 -7.83 -2.39
N GLU A 54 -2.30 -8.73 -2.71
CA GLU A 54 -3.37 -8.46 -3.68
C GLU A 54 -4.28 -7.32 -3.20
N ILE A 55 -4.61 -7.29 -1.91
CA ILE A 55 -5.39 -6.19 -1.32
C ILE A 55 -4.65 -4.86 -1.48
N ALA A 56 -3.34 -4.84 -1.21
CA ALA A 56 -2.51 -3.65 -1.41
C ALA A 56 -2.49 -3.20 -2.88
N MET A 57 -2.41 -4.13 -3.82
CA MET A 57 -2.44 -3.84 -5.26
C MET A 57 -3.80 -3.29 -5.69
N ARG A 58 -4.92 -3.83 -5.16
CA ARG A 58 -6.28 -3.31 -5.43
C ARG A 58 -6.45 -1.88 -4.92
N ALA A 59 -6.02 -1.61 -3.68
CA ALA A 59 -6.03 -0.27 -3.11
C ALA A 59 -5.15 0.71 -3.92
N SER A 60 -3.98 0.27 -4.34
CA SER A 60 -3.08 1.05 -5.19
C SER A 60 -3.74 1.40 -6.52
N PHE A 61 -4.35 0.42 -7.18
CA PHE A 61 -5.02 0.65 -8.47
C PHE A 61 -6.13 1.69 -8.35
N MET A 62 -6.94 1.63 -7.29
CA MET A 62 -8.01 2.61 -7.04
C MET A 62 -7.46 4.04 -6.91
N CYS A 63 -6.34 4.22 -6.21
CA CYS A 63 -5.72 5.53 -6.06
C CYS A 63 -5.02 6.02 -7.34
N LEU A 64 -4.34 5.13 -8.05
CA LEU A 64 -3.67 5.45 -9.31
C LEU A 64 -4.66 5.86 -10.40
N SER A 65 -5.78 5.14 -10.52
CA SER A 65 -6.84 5.46 -11.48
C SER A 65 -7.52 6.81 -11.20
N ALA A 66 -7.51 7.25 -9.96
CA ALA A 66 -7.96 8.59 -9.55
C ALA A 66 -6.90 9.69 -9.73
N GLY A 67 -5.73 9.36 -10.29
CA GLY A 67 -4.66 10.31 -10.59
C GLY A 67 -3.75 10.65 -9.39
N TYR A 68 -3.75 9.82 -8.34
CA TYR A 68 -2.87 10.01 -7.19
C TYR A 68 -1.65 9.09 -7.27
N GLN A 69 -0.57 9.50 -6.62
CA GLN A 69 0.61 8.67 -6.43
C GLN A 69 0.45 7.79 -5.19
N VAL A 70 1.13 6.64 -5.22
CA VAL A 70 1.14 5.66 -4.13
C VAL A 70 2.57 5.39 -3.70
N VAL A 71 2.80 5.24 -2.40
CA VAL A 71 4.07 4.75 -1.85
C VAL A 71 3.83 3.52 -0.98
N MET A 72 4.62 2.48 -1.19
CA MET A 72 4.68 1.31 -0.33
C MET A 72 6.00 1.27 0.43
N ILE A 73 5.92 1.12 1.72
CA ILE A 73 7.08 1.15 2.62
C ILE A 73 7.26 -0.22 3.24
N CYS A 74 8.45 -0.79 3.05
CA CYS A 74 8.84 -2.11 3.51
C CYS A 74 9.99 -2.01 4.53
N PRO A 75 10.05 -2.89 5.52
CA PRO A 75 11.11 -2.85 6.54
C PRO A 75 12.49 -3.27 6.02
N LYS A 76 12.53 -4.09 4.97
CA LYS A 76 13.76 -4.71 4.44
C LYS A 76 13.87 -4.56 2.94
N VAL A 77 15.09 -4.41 2.44
CA VAL A 77 15.36 -4.30 1.01
C VAL A 77 14.92 -5.53 0.21
N LEU A 78 15.03 -6.72 0.81
CA LEU A 78 14.54 -7.95 0.17
C LEU A 78 13.05 -7.84 -0.16
N LEU A 79 12.24 -7.34 0.76
CA LEU A 79 10.80 -7.12 0.54
C LEU A 79 10.54 -6.04 -0.50
N VAL A 80 11.32 -4.97 -0.54
CA VAL A 80 11.25 -3.94 -1.59
C VAL A 80 11.42 -4.59 -2.97
N ASN A 81 12.42 -5.45 -3.15
CA ASN A 81 12.67 -6.11 -4.42
C ASN A 81 11.55 -7.10 -4.80
N GLN A 82 11.05 -7.86 -3.83
CA GLN A 82 9.95 -8.80 -4.06
C GLN A 82 8.67 -8.06 -4.46
N HIS A 83 8.28 -7.04 -3.72
CA HIS A 83 7.10 -6.23 -4.04
C HIS A 83 7.27 -5.48 -5.37
N PHE A 84 8.45 -4.94 -5.64
CA PHE A 84 8.71 -4.29 -6.92
C PHE A 84 8.48 -5.22 -8.10
N LYS A 85 8.99 -6.46 -8.02
CA LYS A 85 8.75 -7.48 -9.05
C LYS A 85 7.26 -7.78 -9.20
N THR A 86 6.60 -8.13 -8.10
CA THR A 86 5.17 -8.52 -8.08
C THR A 86 4.26 -7.40 -8.60
N PHE A 87 4.47 -6.16 -8.14
CA PHE A 87 3.70 -5.01 -8.61
C PHE A 87 3.98 -4.69 -10.08
N SER A 88 5.25 -4.74 -10.52
CA SER A 88 5.61 -4.49 -11.92
C SER A 88 4.96 -5.49 -12.86
N GLU A 89 4.95 -6.77 -12.51
CA GLU A 89 4.29 -7.82 -13.28
C GLU A 89 2.77 -7.61 -13.32
N ARG A 90 2.16 -7.30 -12.19
CA ARG A 90 0.70 -7.12 -12.06
C ARG A 90 0.18 -5.88 -12.79
N PHE A 91 0.98 -4.82 -12.83
CA PHE A 91 0.61 -3.54 -13.46
C PHE A 91 1.12 -3.39 -14.91
N ASN A 92 1.79 -4.39 -15.48
CA ASN A 92 2.47 -4.30 -16.78
C ASN A 92 1.55 -3.97 -17.96
N LYS A 93 0.26 -4.30 -17.85
CA LYS A 93 -0.76 -4.01 -18.89
C LYS A 93 -1.44 -2.65 -18.71
N PHE A 94 -1.05 -1.89 -17.69
CA PHE A 94 -1.60 -0.58 -17.38
C PHE A 94 -0.51 0.47 -17.49
N ASN A 95 -0.87 1.67 -17.86
CA ASN A 95 0.09 2.75 -18.09
C ASN A 95 0.52 3.44 -16.79
N TYR A 96 0.98 2.66 -15.81
CA TYR A 96 1.50 3.16 -14.55
C TYR A 96 2.97 2.81 -14.40
N ARG A 97 3.78 3.81 -14.11
CA ARG A 97 5.22 3.64 -13.87
C ARG A 97 5.47 3.32 -12.40
N ILE A 98 6.03 2.12 -12.17
CA ILE A 98 6.44 1.64 -10.85
C ILE A 98 7.96 1.77 -10.73
N SER A 99 8.42 2.26 -9.60
CA SER A 99 9.84 2.39 -9.29
C SER A 99 10.13 1.92 -7.87
N LYS A 100 11.41 1.73 -7.56
CA LYS A 100 11.86 1.38 -6.22
C LYS A 100 13.01 2.26 -5.80
N ILE A 101 13.19 2.43 -4.50
CA ILE A 101 14.34 3.08 -3.91
C ILE A 101 14.75 2.38 -2.62
N SER A 102 16.03 2.05 -2.51
CA SER A 102 16.63 1.42 -1.34
C SER A 102 18.06 1.92 -1.15
N ARG A 103 18.79 1.31 -0.23
CA ARG A 103 20.21 1.65 -0.04
C ARG A 103 21.12 1.22 -1.20
N PHE A 104 20.66 0.32 -2.07
CA PHE A 104 21.49 -0.24 -3.15
C PHE A 104 21.50 0.61 -4.42
N GLU A 105 20.51 1.47 -4.62
CA GLU A 105 20.51 2.41 -5.74
C GLU A 105 21.62 3.46 -5.54
N SER A 106 22.31 3.79 -6.61
CA SER A 106 23.34 4.85 -6.61
C SER A 106 22.74 6.21 -6.26
N ASN A 107 23.58 7.15 -5.83
CA ASN A 107 23.13 8.51 -5.52
C ASN A 107 22.49 9.20 -6.73
N ASN A 108 23.01 8.96 -7.94
CA ASN A 108 22.45 9.52 -9.18
C ASN A 108 21.06 8.96 -9.48
N GLU A 109 20.87 7.64 -9.33
CA GLU A 109 19.57 6.99 -9.49
C GLU A 109 18.57 7.50 -8.48
N LYS A 110 18.95 7.60 -7.19
CA LYS A 110 18.10 8.17 -6.14
C LYS A 110 17.67 9.60 -6.46
N LYS A 111 18.61 10.45 -6.92
CA LYS A 111 18.31 11.82 -7.31
C LYS A 111 17.30 11.86 -8.46
N LYS A 112 17.53 11.07 -9.50
CA LYS A 112 16.62 10.97 -10.65
C LYS A 112 15.20 10.52 -10.23
N ILE A 113 15.10 9.48 -9.38
CA ILE A 113 13.81 8.98 -8.88
C ILE A 113 13.08 10.08 -8.10
N LYS A 114 13.77 10.82 -7.22
CA LYS A 114 13.18 11.91 -6.43
C LYS A 114 12.66 13.04 -7.34
N GLU A 115 13.40 13.41 -8.37
CA GLU A 115 12.97 14.41 -9.34
C GLU A 115 11.73 13.94 -10.13
N GLU A 116 11.70 12.68 -10.55
CA GLU A 116 10.59 12.09 -11.27
C GLU A 116 9.33 11.93 -10.41
N LEU A 117 9.48 11.65 -9.12
CA LEU A 117 8.38 11.65 -8.15
C LEU A 117 7.73 13.04 -8.01
N THR A 118 8.57 14.07 -7.85
CA THR A 118 8.11 15.45 -7.74
C THR A 118 7.39 15.93 -9.00
N LYS A 119 7.78 15.42 -10.17
CA LYS A 119 7.14 15.72 -11.47
C LYS A 119 5.93 14.84 -11.78
N GLY A 120 5.56 13.91 -10.88
CA GLY A 120 4.46 12.97 -11.11
C GLY A 120 4.72 11.92 -12.19
N LYS A 121 5.97 11.72 -12.61
CA LYS A 121 6.34 10.72 -13.63
C LYS A 121 6.40 9.30 -13.09
N ILE A 122 6.56 9.13 -11.78
CA ILE A 122 6.46 7.84 -11.09
C ILE A 122 5.11 7.81 -10.39
N ASN A 123 4.31 6.80 -10.68
CA ASN A 123 2.97 6.64 -10.14
C ASN A 123 2.98 5.88 -8.81
N LEU A 124 3.80 4.84 -8.71
CA LEU A 124 3.94 4.03 -7.50
C LEU A 124 5.42 3.82 -7.17
N LEU A 125 5.78 4.11 -5.93
CA LEU A 125 7.12 3.89 -5.40
C LEU A 125 7.10 2.82 -4.32
N ILE A 126 8.04 1.87 -4.39
CA ILE A 126 8.28 0.89 -3.33
C ILE A 126 9.64 1.20 -2.71
N SER A 127 9.67 1.39 -1.40
CA SER A 127 10.86 1.87 -0.70
C SER A 127 10.98 1.28 0.69
N THR A 128 12.17 1.38 1.26
CA THR A 128 12.37 1.28 2.71
C THR A 128 11.99 2.61 3.39
N HIS A 129 12.08 2.66 4.71
CA HIS A 129 11.86 3.89 5.49
C HIS A 129 12.77 5.07 5.10
N ALA A 130 13.82 4.84 4.29
CA ALA A 130 14.65 5.90 3.73
C ALA A 130 13.87 6.96 2.93
N ILE A 131 12.65 6.63 2.49
CA ILE A 131 11.75 7.57 1.82
C ILE A 131 11.34 8.75 2.72
N PHE A 132 11.43 8.61 4.04
CA PHE A 132 11.12 9.69 4.99
C PHE A 132 12.23 10.74 5.11
N ALA A 133 13.32 10.65 4.34
CA ALA A 133 14.28 11.73 4.24
C ALA A 133 13.59 13.02 3.77
N ASN A 134 14.00 14.16 4.33
CA ASN A 134 13.29 15.45 4.13
C ASN A 134 13.29 15.98 2.70
N ASP A 135 14.07 15.38 1.81
CA ASP A 135 14.24 15.79 0.42
C ASP A 135 13.32 15.04 -0.58
N VAL A 136 12.48 14.13 -0.09
CA VAL A 136 11.53 13.40 -0.94
C VAL A 136 10.19 14.11 -0.99
N LYS A 137 9.76 14.48 -2.21
CA LYS A 137 8.50 15.17 -2.46
C LYS A 137 7.71 14.40 -3.54
N PHE A 138 6.42 14.28 -3.31
CA PHE A 138 5.47 13.76 -4.29
C PHE A 138 4.68 14.91 -4.91
N GLN A 139 4.29 14.76 -6.16
CA GLN A 139 3.39 15.73 -6.79
C GLN A 139 1.98 15.65 -6.20
N LYS A 140 1.44 14.44 -6.07
CA LYS A 140 0.07 14.19 -5.59
C LYS A 140 -0.03 12.84 -4.87
N LEU A 141 0.59 12.73 -3.69
CA LEU A 141 0.52 11.51 -2.89
C LEU A 141 -0.89 11.32 -2.32
N GLY A 142 -1.51 10.16 -2.55
CA GLY A 142 -2.84 9.83 -2.06
C GLY A 142 -2.89 8.64 -1.12
N LEU A 143 -1.98 7.66 -1.25
CA LEU A 143 -1.97 6.44 -0.46
C LEU A 143 -0.56 6.07 0.00
N ILE A 144 -0.45 5.75 1.28
CA ILE A 144 0.74 5.16 1.89
C ILE A 144 0.38 3.74 2.33
N ILE A 145 1.11 2.76 1.81
CA ILE A 145 1.00 1.36 2.25
C ILE A 145 2.21 1.04 3.11
N ILE A 146 1.97 0.47 4.28
CA ILE A 146 3.02 0.09 5.23
C ILE A 146 2.98 -1.42 5.39
N ASP A 147 4.05 -2.07 5.00
CA ASP A 147 4.20 -3.51 5.20
C ASP A 147 4.96 -3.76 6.51
N GLU A 148 4.38 -4.57 7.40
CA GLU A 148 4.98 -4.98 8.67
C GLU A 148 5.43 -3.80 9.56
N GLU A 149 4.50 -2.90 9.91
CA GLU A 149 4.76 -1.68 10.71
C GLU A 149 5.50 -1.95 12.03
N GLN A 150 5.29 -3.12 12.65
CA GLN A 150 5.97 -3.51 13.89
C GLN A 150 7.49 -3.56 13.76
N SER A 151 8.02 -3.70 12.54
CA SER A 151 9.45 -3.68 12.25
C SER A 151 10.03 -2.27 12.19
N PHE A 152 9.22 -1.22 12.30
CA PHE A 152 9.66 0.17 12.29
C PHE A 152 9.96 0.68 13.70
N GLY A 153 11.03 1.45 13.82
CA GLY A 153 11.39 2.15 15.06
C GLY A 153 10.47 3.35 15.34
N VAL A 154 10.60 3.90 16.55
CA VAL A 154 9.79 5.03 17.01
C VAL A 154 9.95 6.26 16.11
N GLU A 155 11.17 6.60 15.73
CA GLU A 155 11.46 7.76 14.86
C GLU A 155 10.79 7.63 13.49
N GLN A 156 10.78 6.44 12.94
CA GLN A 156 10.16 6.15 11.64
C GLN A 156 8.63 6.29 11.71
N LYS A 157 8.02 5.83 12.80
CA LYS A 157 6.57 5.99 13.04
C LYS A 157 6.19 7.46 13.23
N GLU A 158 7.01 8.25 13.90
CA GLU A 158 6.79 9.69 14.04
C GLU A 158 6.88 10.42 12.71
N LYS A 159 7.87 10.09 11.87
CA LYS A 159 7.96 10.66 10.51
C LYS A 159 6.74 10.33 9.66
N LEU A 160 6.20 9.12 9.79
CA LEU A 160 4.99 8.70 9.10
C LEU A 160 3.77 9.53 9.49
N LYS A 161 3.64 9.91 10.75
CA LYS A 161 2.52 10.72 11.25
C LYS A 161 2.39 12.07 10.52
N ARG A 162 3.46 12.62 9.97
CA ARG A 162 3.44 13.88 9.21
C ARG A 162 2.65 13.76 7.91
N PHE A 163 2.57 12.56 7.32
CA PHE A 163 1.84 12.31 6.07
C PHE A 163 0.37 11.93 6.31
N LYS A 164 0.04 11.37 7.47
CA LYS A 164 -1.30 10.86 7.79
C LYS A 164 -2.44 11.87 7.61
N PRO A 165 -2.32 13.15 7.97
CA PRO A 165 -3.44 14.09 7.87
C PRO A 165 -3.93 14.35 6.44
N SER A 166 -3.08 14.11 5.44
CA SER A 166 -3.36 14.43 4.03
C SER A 166 -3.43 13.21 3.10
N CYS A 167 -3.13 12.02 3.62
CA CYS A 167 -3.07 10.80 2.82
C CYS A 167 -3.86 9.67 3.47
N HIS A 168 -4.37 8.76 2.63
CA HIS A 168 -4.86 7.46 3.09
C HIS A 168 -3.68 6.59 3.52
N VAL A 169 -3.86 5.82 4.59
CA VAL A 169 -2.86 4.88 5.13
C VAL A 169 -3.46 3.48 5.22
N LEU A 170 -2.81 2.54 4.60
CA LEU A 170 -3.12 1.11 4.66
C LEU A 170 -1.92 0.37 5.26
N THR A 171 -2.12 -0.23 6.41
CA THR A 171 -1.09 -1.02 7.10
C THR A 171 -1.39 -2.50 6.95
N LEU A 172 -0.39 -3.29 6.54
CA LEU A 172 -0.47 -4.73 6.39
C LEU A 172 0.36 -5.40 7.49
N THR A 173 -0.19 -6.42 8.13
CA THR A 173 0.55 -7.19 9.13
C THR A 173 0.16 -8.66 9.14
N ALA A 174 1.15 -9.53 9.39
CA ALA A 174 0.94 -10.94 9.68
C ALA A 174 0.80 -11.20 11.19
N THR A 175 1.01 -10.18 12.04
CA THR A 175 0.90 -10.34 13.49
C THR A 175 -0.57 -10.43 13.90
N PRO A 176 -1.02 -11.54 14.52
CA PRO A 176 -2.39 -11.67 14.99
C PRO A 176 -2.66 -10.68 16.13
N ILE A 177 -3.86 -10.10 16.14
CA ILE A 177 -4.32 -9.26 17.25
C ILE A 177 -5.00 -10.19 18.27
N PRO A 178 -4.54 -10.25 19.53
CA PRO A 178 -5.19 -11.02 20.58
C PRO A 178 -6.65 -10.62 20.72
N ARG A 179 -7.56 -11.59 20.88
CA ARG A 179 -9.02 -11.33 21.00
C ARG A 179 -9.36 -10.35 22.11
N THR A 180 -8.61 -10.38 23.21
CA THR A 180 -8.76 -9.47 24.35
C THR A 180 -8.45 -8.00 24.02
N LEU A 181 -7.63 -7.75 23.01
CA LEU A 181 -7.26 -6.40 22.57
C LEU A 181 -8.10 -5.91 21.38
N GLN A 182 -8.79 -6.81 20.66
CA GLN A 182 -9.54 -6.44 19.46
C GLN A 182 -10.57 -5.35 19.74
N SER A 183 -11.37 -5.50 20.79
CA SER A 183 -12.42 -4.53 21.13
C SER A 183 -11.89 -3.14 21.46
N SER A 184 -10.71 -3.05 22.06
CA SER A 184 -10.05 -1.78 22.38
C SER A 184 -9.43 -1.13 21.16
N ILE A 185 -8.81 -1.92 20.29
CA ILE A 185 -8.13 -1.43 19.08
C ILE A 185 -9.15 -1.03 18.02
N PHE A 186 -10.25 -1.76 17.85
CA PHE A 186 -11.36 -1.43 16.93
C PHE A 186 -11.98 -0.04 17.20
N LYS A 187 -11.85 0.48 18.44
CA LYS A 187 -12.33 1.83 18.78
C LYS A 187 -11.38 2.95 18.31
N ILE A 188 -10.11 2.61 18.03
CA ILE A 188 -9.05 3.57 17.75
C ILE A 188 -8.66 3.54 16.28
N LYS A 189 -8.75 2.37 15.63
CA LYS A 189 -8.30 2.15 14.26
C LYS A 189 -9.25 1.19 13.55
N ASP A 190 -9.49 1.44 12.27
CA ASP A 190 -10.25 0.52 11.42
C ASP A 190 -9.40 -0.72 11.12
N ILE A 191 -9.96 -1.91 11.40
CA ILE A 191 -9.26 -3.18 11.26
C ILE A 191 -10.06 -4.11 10.35
N SER A 192 -9.38 -4.73 9.41
CA SER A 192 -9.89 -5.83 8.59
C SER A 192 -9.10 -7.10 8.89
N LEU A 193 -9.81 -8.19 9.18
CA LEU A 193 -9.21 -9.48 9.49
C LEU A 193 -9.39 -10.43 8.32
N ILE A 194 -8.29 -11.05 7.86
CA ILE A 194 -8.29 -12.10 6.87
C ILE A 194 -7.94 -13.40 7.58
N GLN A 195 -8.95 -14.20 7.86
CA GLN A 195 -8.84 -15.43 8.65
C GLN A 195 -8.95 -16.68 7.80
N THR A 196 -9.46 -16.56 6.58
CA THR A 196 -9.64 -17.67 5.65
C THR A 196 -8.49 -17.71 4.65
N PRO A 197 -7.72 -18.82 4.60
CA PRO A 197 -6.67 -18.99 3.60
C PRO A 197 -7.30 -19.08 2.20
N PRO A 198 -6.57 -18.66 1.14
CA PRO A 198 -6.98 -18.92 -0.24
C PRO A 198 -7.17 -20.42 -0.46
N VAL A 199 -8.18 -20.77 -1.24
CA VAL A 199 -8.39 -22.14 -1.72
C VAL A 199 -7.55 -22.30 -2.98
N ASN A 200 -6.65 -23.28 -2.99
CA ASN A 200 -5.85 -23.65 -4.16
C ASN A 200 -6.73 -24.32 -5.22
#